data_6f38ced05b694b537fab3aa53be674c6
#
_entry.id   6f38ced05b694b537fab3aa53be674c6
#
_cell.length_a   1.000
_cell.length_b   1.000
_cell.length_c   1.000
_cell.angle_alpha   90.00
_cell.angle_beta   90.00
_cell.angle_gamma   90.00
#
_symmetry.space_group_name_H-M   'P 1'
#
loop_
_entity.id
_entity.type
_entity.pdbx_description
1 polymer ?
#
loop_
_entity_poly.entity_id
_entity_poly.type
_entity_poly.pdbx_seq_one_letter_code
_entity_poly.pdbx_strand_id
1 'polypeptide(L)'
;MNHDELYKALCKVPNGKEKSRDKIIIELYMRSEGASQKQLVDALNMRPATVSEQTDILIELGYVTKHIDYMDKRISVVGLTEEGKRLGKSLLHSYDQFLNVLFSDFSDNEKDDLYRLLGKLKRPILSK
;
A
#
# COMPACT_ATOMS: atom_id res chain seq x y z
N MET A 1 17.81 3.04 6.99
CA MET A 1 16.56 2.60 6.35
C MET A 1 15.37 3.13 7.14
N ASN A 2 14.39 3.67 6.45
CA ASN A 2 13.21 4.16 7.13
C ASN A 2 12.13 3.07 7.19
N HIS A 3 11.14 3.30 8.04
CA HIS A 3 10.08 2.32 8.25
C HIS A 3 9.14 2.18 7.06
N ASP A 4 9.07 3.18 6.20
CA ASP A 4 8.24 3.10 4.99
C ASP A 4 8.71 1.98 4.08
N GLU A 5 10.01 1.85 3.91
CA GLU A 5 10.58 0.78 3.08
C GLU A 5 10.32 -0.59 3.69
N LEU A 6 10.48 -0.70 5.01
CA LEU A 6 10.17 -1.94 5.70
C LEU A 6 8.69 -2.29 5.61
N TYR A 7 7.83 -1.28 5.76
CA TYR A 7 6.41 -1.51 5.63
C TYR A 7 6.06 -2.06 4.24
N LYS A 8 6.63 -1.46 3.19
CA LYS A 8 6.38 -1.93 1.84
C LYS A 8 6.85 -3.37 1.64
N ALA A 9 8.01 -3.71 2.19
CA ALA A 9 8.52 -5.06 2.08
C ALA A 9 7.63 -6.05 2.84
N LEU A 10 7.15 -5.67 4.01
CA LEU A 10 6.27 -6.51 4.81
C LEU A 10 4.91 -6.71 4.16
N CYS A 11 4.44 -5.73 3.41
CA CYS A 11 3.17 -5.86 2.68
C CYS A 11 3.19 -6.98 1.65
N LYS A 12 4.36 -7.41 1.23
CA LYS A 12 4.49 -8.53 0.30
C LYS A 12 4.36 -9.88 0.97
N VAL A 13 4.41 -9.92 2.29
CA VAL A 13 4.28 -11.15 3.06
C VAL A 13 2.80 -11.36 3.35
N PRO A 14 2.23 -12.52 2.99
CA PRO A 14 0.82 -12.77 3.27
C PRO A 14 0.54 -12.66 4.76
N ASN A 15 -0.43 -11.87 5.10
CA ASN A 15 -0.93 -11.83 6.46
C ASN A 15 -2.40 -11.45 6.38
N GLY A 16 -3.23 -12.10 7.13
CA GLY A 16 -4.67 -11.97 7.00
C GLY A 16 -5.28 -10.87 7.82
N LYS A 17 -4.49 -10.05 8.49
CA LYS A 17 -5.04 -9.10 9.46
C LYS A 17 -5.18 -7.68 8.95
N GLU A 18 -4.35 -7.28 7.98
CA GLU A 18 -4.43 -5.94 7.46
C GLU A 18 -5.55 -5.79 6.46
N LYS A 19 -6.27 -4.69 6.58
CA LYS A 19 -7.37 -4.42 5.68
C LYS A 19 -6.84 -3.95 4.33
N SER A 20 -7.38 -4.53 3.28
CA SER A 20 -6.99 -4.16 1.90
C SER A 20 -7.18 -2.68 1.64
N ARG A 21 -8.24 -2.09 2.17
CA ARG A 21 -8.51 -0.66 2.00
C ARG A 21 -7.40 0.21 2.58
N ASP A 22 -6.93 -0.15 3.77
CA ASP A 22 -5.87 0.62 4.43
C ASP A 22 -4.59 0.56 3.61
N LYS A 23 -4.27 -0.60 3.05
CA LYS A 23 -3.08 -0.75 2.21
C LYS A 23 -3.16 0.12 0.97
N ILE A 24 -4.32 0.21 0.34
CA ILE A 24 -4.52 1.05 -0.83
C ILE A 24 -4.33 2.52 -0.47
N ILE A 25 -4.92 2.96 0.63
CA ILE A 25 -4.81 4.35 1.08
C ILE A 25 -3.35 4.71 1.37
N ILE A 26 -2.65 3.86 2.09
CA ILE A 26 -1.24 4.12 2.44
C ILE A 26 -0.38 4.17 1.19
N GLU A 27 -0.59 3.25 0.26
CA GLU A 27 0.18 3.25 -0.98
C GLU A 27 -0.05 4.52 -1.79
N LEU A 28 -1.29 4.95 -1.90
CA LEU A 28 -1.62 6.19 -2.61
C LEU A 28 -1.04 7.40 -1.89
N TYR A 29 -1.05 7.39 -0.57
CA TYR A 29 -0.48 8.48 0.21
C TYR A 29 1.03 8.61 -0.04
N MET A 30 1.72 7.48 -0.07
CA MET A 30 3.17 7.48 -0.29
C MET A 30 3.54 7.85 -1.73
N ARG A 31 2.69 7.56 -2.69
CA ARG A 31 2.97 7.88 -4.09
C ARG A 31 2.72 9.34 -4.44
N SER A 32 1.77 9.97 -3.80
CA SER A 32 1.32 11.35 -4.01
C SER A 32 0.77 11.67 -5.41
N GLU A 33 1.11 10.91 -6.43
CA GLU A 33 0.68 11.19 -7.81
C GLU A 33 -0.52 10.36 -8.25
N GLY A 34 -0.98 9.47 -7.39
CA GLY A 34 -2.01 8.52 -7.76
C GLY A 34 -1.42 7.27 -8.38
N ALA A 35 -2.27 6.33 -8.71
CA ALA A 35 -1.83 5.07 -9.28
C ALA A 35 -2.94 4.44 -10.10
N SER A 36 -2.57 3.69 -11.13
CA SER A 36 -3.52 2.87 -11.85
C SER A 36 -3.85 1.62 -11.02
N GLN A 37 -4.93 0.95 -11.38
CA GLN A 37 -5.27 -0.32 -10.72
C GLN A 37 -4.15 -1.34 -10.85
N LYS A 38 -3.52 -1.39 -12.02
CA LYS A 38 -2.42 -2.32 -12.25
C LYS A 38 -1.26 -2.03 -11.32
N GLN A 39 -0.93 -0.75 -11.14
CA GLN A 39 0.15 -0.37 -10.22
C GLN A 39 -0.17 -0.78 -8.79
N LEU A 40 -1.42 -0.65 -8.37
CA LEU A 40 -1.83 -1.06 -7.04
C LEU A 40 -1.78 -2.57 -6.87
N VAL A 41 -2.23 -3.31 -7.87
CA VAL A 41 -2.15 -4.77 -7.87
C VAL A 41 -0.70 -5.21 -7.69
N ASP A 42 0.20 -4.64 -8.48
CA ASP A 42 1.61 -5.01 -8.45
C ASP A 42 2.28 -4.61 -7.14
N ALA A 43 1.98 -3.41 -6.66
CA ALA A 43 2.63 -2.90 -5.45
C ALA A 43 2.16 -3.61 -4.19
N LEU A 44 0.88 -3.97 -4.12
CA LEU A 44 0.27 -4.49 -2.90
C LEU A 44 0.07 -5.99 -2.91
N ASN A 45 0.41 -6.64 -4.02
CA ASN A 45 0.22 -8.09 -4.14
C ASN A 45 -1.23 -8.49 -3.87
N MET A 46 -2.15 -7.77 -4.47
CA MET A 46 -3.58 -8.05 -4.36
C MET A 46 -4.13 -8.50 -5.70
N ARG A 47 -5.24 -9.22 -5.66
CA ARG A 47 -5.94 -9.60 -6.88
C ARG A 47 -6.57 -8.37 -7.52
N PRO A 48 -6.63 -8.32 -8.85
CA PRO A 48 -7.29 -7.19 -9.53
C PRO A 48 -8.73 -6.97 -9.08
N ALA A 49 -9.48 -8.04 -8.86
CA ALA A 49 -10.86 -7.93 -8.40
C ALA A 49 -10.94 -7.28 -7.02
N THR A 50 -10.00 -7.63 -6.12
CA THR A 50 -9.96 -7.04 -4.79
C THR A 50 -9.65 -5.54 -4.85
N VAL A 51 -8.66 -5.17 -5.68
CA VAL A 51 -8.31 -3.77 -5.85
C VAL A 51 -9.50 -2.99 -6.39
N SER A 52 -10.16 -3.51 -7.42
CA SER A 52 -11.32 -2.86 -8.01
C SER A 52 -12.44 -2.68 -7.00
N GLU A 53 -12.78 -3.73 -6.28
CA GLU A 53 -13.87 -3.69 -5.30
C GLU A 53 -13.57 -2.72 -4.17
N GLN A 54 -12.38 -2.78 -3.61
CA GLN A 54 -12.03 -1.91 -2.49
C GLN A 54 -11.89 -0.46 -2.93
N THR A 55 -11.41 -0.23 -4.15
CA THR A 55 -11.34 1.12 -4.70
C THR A 55 -12.74 1.72 -4.85
N ASP A 56 -13.70 0.94 -5.34
CA ASP A 56 -15.08 1.41 -5.47
C ASP A 56 -15.67 1.79 -4.12
N ILE A 57 -15.40 0.99 -3.10
CA ILE A 57 -15.85 1.31 -1.74
C ILE A 57 -15.21 2.61 -1.25
N LEU A 58 -13.92 2.80 -1.50
CA LEU A 58 -13.21 4.00 -1.09
C LEU A 58 -13.74 5.24 -1.80
N ILE A 59 -14.16 5.11 -3.05
CA ILE A 59 -14.79 6.21 -3.78
C ILE A 59 -16.10 6.60 -3.09
N GLU A 60 -16.91 5.62 -2.74
CA GLU A 60 -18.17 5.89 -2.06
C GLU A 60 -17.98 6.54 -0.70
N LEU A 61 -16.92 6.15 0.00
CA LEU A 61 -16.62 6.72 1.31
C LEU A 61 -15.97 8.10 1.21
N GLY A 62 -15.62 8.55 0.01
CA GLY A 62 -15.07 9.88 -0.18
C GLY A 62 -13.57 9.99 0.02
N TYR A 63 -12.86 8.89 0.07
CA TYR A 63 -11.42 8.90 0.31
C TYR A 63 -10.59 8.94 -0.97
N VAL A 64 -11.14 8.43 -2.08
CA VAL A 64 -10.42 8.44 -3.35
C VAL A 64 -11.30 8.91 -4.48
N THR A 65 -10.66 9.36 -5.55
CA THR A 65 -11.32 9.67 -6.81
C THR A 65 -10.70 8.82 -7.90
N LYS A 66 -11.43 8.64 -8.97
CA LYS A 66 -10.93 7.91 -10.14
C LYS A 66 -11.15 8.79 -11.35
N HIS A 67 -10.12 8.93 -12.16
CA HIS A 67 -10.23 9.70 -13.39
C HIS A 67 -9.41 9.03 -14.48
N ILE A 68 -9.72 9.39 -15.71
CA ILE A 68 -9.04 8.80 -16.86
C ILE A 68 -7.69 9.48 -17.05
N ASP A 69 -6.67 8.66 -17.32
CA ASP A 69 -5.32 9.17 -17.57
C ASP A 69 -5.36 10.13 -18.76
N TYR A 70 -4.74 11.29 -18.58
CA TYR A 70 -4.70 12.30 -19.60
C TYR A 70 -4.00 11.83 -20.89
N MET A 71 -2.96 11.05 -20.73
CA MET A 71 -2.14 10.58 -21.84
C MET A 71 -2.66 9.30 -22.48
N ASP A 72 -3.34 8.47 -21.73
CA ASP A 72 -3.89 7.22 -22.23
C ASP A 72 -5.28 6.98 -21.65
N LYS A 73 -6.28 7.24 -22.47
CA LYS A 73 -7.68 7.17 -22.03
C LYS A 73 -8.16 5.77 -21.66
N ARG A 74 -7.36 4.75 -21.94
CA ARG A 74 -7.69 3.39 -21.56
C ARG A 74 -7.32 3.09 -20.11
N ILE A 75 -6.59 4.00 -19.48
CA ILE A 75 -6.09 3.81 -18.11
C ILE A 75 -6.86 4.72 -17.17
N SER A 76 -7.34 4.16 -16.06
CA SER A 76 -7.92 4.95 -14.99
C SER A 76 -6.89 5.11 -13.89
N VAL A 77 -6.82 6.30 -13.32
CA VAL A 77 -5.90 6.63 -12.24
C VAL A 77 -6.73 6.90 -10.99
N VAL A 78 -6.31 6.29 -9.90
CA VAL A 78 -6.94 6.47 -8.59
C VAL A 78 -6.07 7.42 -7.77
N GLY A 79 -6.69 8.42 -7.17
CA GLY A 79 -5.97 9.39 -6.34
C GLY A 79 -6.72 9.67 -5.05
N LEU A 80 -6.02 10.22 -4.07
CA LEU A 80 -6.62 10.54 -2.78
C LEU A 80 -7.33 11.90 -2.83
N THR A 81 -8.48 11.96 -2.16
CA THR A 81 -9.11 13.24 -1.84
C THR A 81 -8.40 13.84 -0.64
N GLU A 82 -8.79 15.06 -0.23
CA GLU A 82 -8.24 15.65 0.99
C GLU A 82 -8.52 14.78 2.21
N GLU A 83 -9.73 14.22 2.28
CA GLU A 83 -10.07 13.29 3.36
C GLU A 83 -9.20 12.03 3.29
N GLY A 84 -8.95 11.54 2.08
CA GLY A 84 -8.09 10.39 1.88
C GLY A 84 -6.66 10.67 2.31
N LYS A 85 -6.17 11.87 2.07
CA LYS A 85 -4.82 12.25 2.50
C LYS A 85 -4.72 12.30 4.01
N ARG A 86 -5.75 12.82 4.67
CA ARG A 86 -5.77 12.84 6.14
C ARG A 86 -5.78 11.42 6.70
N LEU A 87 -6.59 10.57 6.11
CA LEU A 87 -6.64 9.17 6.54
C LEU A 87 -5.30 8.48 6.31
N GLY A 88 -4.69 8.69 5.14
CA GLY A 88 -3.41 8.09 4.82
C GLY A 88 -2.31 8.50 5.79
N LYS A 89 -2.27 9.79 6.12
CA LYS A 89 -1.30 10.30 7.08
C LYS A 89 -1.49 9.62 8.45
N SER A 90 -2.74 9.51 8.88
CA SER A 90 -3.06 8.90 10.17
C SER A 90 -2.70 7.42 10.20
N LEU A 91 -3.03 6.69 9.14
CA LEU A 91 -2.72 5.27 9.03
C LEU A 91 -1.22 5.04 9.01
N LEU A 92 -0.50 5.83 8.23
CA LEU A 92 0.94 5.67 8.14
C LEU A 92 1.61 5.96 9.46
N HIS A 93 1.14 6.99 10.18
CA HIS A 93 1.66 7.30 11.51
C HIS A 93 1.42 6.13 12.48
N SER A 94 0.24 5.53 12.45
CA SER A 94 -0.07 4.38 13.30
C SER A 94 0.80 3.19 12.97
N TYR A 95 1.03 2.93 11.70
CA TYR A 95 1.92 1.85 11.30
C TYR A 95 3.36 2.13 11.66
N ASP A 96 3.79 3.38 11.56
CA ASP A 96 5.15 3.75 11.95
C ASP A 96 5.37 3.50 13.44
N GLN A 97 4.41 3.88 14.27
CA GLN A 97 4.49 3.60 15.70
C GLN A 97 4.51 2.11 15.98
N PHE A 98 3.68 1.36 15.29
CA PHE A 98 3.67 -0.10 15.41
C PHE A 98 5.03 -0.69 15.03
N LEU A 99 5.60 -0.23 13.93
CA LEU A 99 6.91 -0.71 13.47
C LEU A 99 8.03 -0.32 14.43
N ASN A 100 7.95 0.86 15.04
CA ASN A 100 8.93 1.24 16.06
C ASN A 100 8.95 0.26 17.22
N VAL A 101 7.78 -0.15 17.69
CA VAL A 101 7.70 -1.12 18.76
C VAL A 101 8.17 -2.49 18.28
N LEU A 102 7.72 -2.89 17.10
CA LEU A 102 8.04 -4.20 16.53
C LEU A 102 9.55 -4.37 16.37
N PHE A 103 10.24 -3.32 15.94
CA PHE A 103 11.66 -3.37 15.66
C PHE A 103 12.50 -2.70 16.74
N SER A 104 11.95 -2.52 17.94
CA SER A 104 12.65 -1.81 19.02
C SER A 104 13.96 -2.47 19.44
N ASP A 105 14.05 -3.78 19.29
CA ASP A 105 15.25 -4.53 19.64
C ASP A 105 16.18 -4.77 18.45
N PHE A 106 15.85 -4.19 17.29
CA PHE A 106 16.67 -4.35 16.10
C PHE A 106 17.63 -3.18 15.95
N SER A 107 18.89 -3.49 15.62
CA SER A 107 19.84 -2.47 15.21
C SER A 107 19.51 -2.04 13.76
N ASP A 108 20.11 -0.93 13.34
CA ASP A 108 19.92 -0.47 11.95
C ASP A 108 20.44 -1.50 10.96
N ASN A 109 21.57 -2.15 11.28
CA ASN A 109 22.11 -3.21 10.43
C ASN A 109 21.16 -4.39 10.32
N GLU A 110 20.54 -4.75 11.44
CA GLU A 110 19.58 -5.86 11.42
C GLU A 110 18.33 -5.53 10.62
N LYS A 111 17.86 -4.28 10.68
CA LYS A 111 16.75 -3.86 9.84
C LYS A 111 17.10 -3.94 8.36
N ASP A 112 18.32 -3.52 8.00
CA ASP A 112 18.78 -3.60 6.62
C ASP A 112 18.86 -5.06 6.16
N ASP A 113 19.36 -5.95 7.02
CA ASP A 113 19.40 -7.37 6.70
C ASP A 113 18.00 -7.94 6.49
N LEU A 114 17.07 -7.57 7.34
CA LEU A 114 15.69 -8.02 7.21
C LEU A 114 15.08 -7.54 5.89
N TYR A 115 15.29 -6.27 5.55
CA TYR A 115 14.78 -5.73 4.30
C TYR A 115 15.35 -6.50 3.11
N ARG A 116 16.65 -6.76 3.12
CA ARG A 116 17.31 -7.52 2.05
C ARG A 116 16.74 -8.93 1.95
N LEU A 117 16.54 -9.59 3.08
CA LEU A 117 16.01 -10.95 3.09
C LEU A 117 14.56 -11.00 2.64
N LEU A 118 13.75 -10.02 3.02
CA LEU A 118 12.38 -9.94 2.55
C LEU A 118 12.30 -9.76 1.04
N GLY A 119 13.28 -9.07 0.47
CA GLY A 119 13.36 -8.90 -0.98
C GLY A 119 13.58 -10.20 -1.74
N LYS A 120 14.03 -11.24 -1.06
CA LYS A 120 14.23 -12.55 -1.67
C LYS A 120 12.97 -13.40 -1.68
N LEU A 121 11.94 -12.99 -0.96
CA LEU A 121 10.69 -13.72 -0.96
C LEU A 121 10.02 -13.60 -2.32
N LYS A 122 9.57 -14.73 -2.83
CA LYS A 122 8.84 -14.75 -4.08
C LYS A 122 7.36 -14.62 -3.79
N ARG A 123 6.70 -13.79 -4.58
CA ARG A 123 5.28 -13.60 -4.41
C ARG A 123 4.56 -14.90 -4.77
N PRO A 124 3.71 -15.41 -3.89
CA PRO A 124 2.89 -16.56 -4.26
C PRO A 124 1.93 -16.18 -5.37
N ILE A 125 1.68 -17.11 -6.27
CA ILE A 125 0.65 -16.93 -7.27
C ILE A 125 -0.68 -17.21 -6.59
N LEU A 126 -1.49 -16.16 -6.48
CA LEU A 126 -2.79 -16.28 -5.82
C LEU A 126 -3.80 -16.86 -6.79
N SER A 127 -4.26 -18.05 -6.50
CA SER A 127 -5.35 -18.62 -7.29
C SER A 127 -6.69 -18.07 -6.80
N LYS A 128 -7.64 -18.09 -7.67
CA LYS A 128 -8.97 -17.57 -7.37
C LYS A 128 -9.70 -18.43 -6.41
#